data_b9abb58513ea490fb77b17fc2412f965
#
_entry.id   b9abb58513ea490fb77b17fc2412f965
#
_cell.length_a   1.000
_cell.length_b   1.000
_cell.length_c   1.000
_cell.angle_alpha   90.00
_cell.angle_beta   90.00
_cell.angle_gamma   90.00
#
_symmetry.space_group_name_H-M   'P 1'
#
loop_
_entity.id
_entity.type
_entity.pdbx_description
1 polymer ?
#
loop_
_entity_poly.entity_id
_entity_poly.type
_entity_poly.pdbx_seq_one_letter_code
_entity_poly.pdbx_strand_id
1 'polypeptide(L)'
;MERILLDEPMSEHTTFAVGGPADVLILPESVKEMSLAIRAARRLDLPVTVLGGGSNVLVRDGGIRGVVIQLNTMKKVLACHDRKIMASAGFMLKDICQFAQENSLTGIEFACGIPGTLGGAVFMNAGAYDGEMSHVVSRVRTVNSTGGVHTYDAPNLGFSYRQSRFQKSKEFVVEVELTLRSGDPKEIQARMDDLMNRRRSKQPLEMHSAGSTF
;
A
#
# COMPACT_ATOMS: atom_id res chain seq x y z
N MET A 1 2.50 -22.60 -1.53
CA MET A 1 1.97 -21.81 -0.42
C MET A 1 0.45 -21.71 -0.63
N GLU A 2 -0.33 -22.07 0.35
CA GLU A 2 -1.77 -21.86 0.28
C GLU A 2 -2.08 -20.38 0.20
N ARG A 3 -3.01 -19.99 -0.67
CA ARG A 3 -3.36 -18.59 -0.92
C ARG A 3 -4.77 -18.23 -0.41
N ILE A 4 -5.45 -19.19 0.17
CA ILE A 4 -6.72 -19.03 0.88
C ILE A 4 -6.52 -19.72 2.23
N LEU A 5 -6.61 -18.96 3.30
CA LEU A 5 -6.41 -19.39 4.67
C LEU A 5 -7.72 -19.15 5.44
N LEU A 6 -8.09 -20.10 6.28
CA LEU A 6 -9.29 -20.02 7.12
C LEU A 6 -8.87 -19.80 8.57
N ASP A 7 -9.65 -19.00 9.30
CA ASP A 7 -9.39 -18.65 10.70
C ASP A 7 -7.96 -18.14 10.96
N GLU A 8 -7.44 -17.39 9.99
CA GLU A 8 -6.04 -16.95 9.97
C GLU A 8 -5.79 -15.84 10.98
N PRO A 9 -4.83 -16.00 11.93
CA PRO A 9 -4.52 -14.97 12.92
C PRO A 9 -4.01 -13.68 12.27
N MET A 10 -4.71 -12.59 12.47
CA MET A 10 -4.28 -11.30 11.90
C MET A 10 -3.04 -10.72 12.56
N SER A 11 -2.62 -11.25 13.71
CA SER A 11 -1.31 -10.94 14.31
C SER A 11 -0.12 -11.23 13.39
N GLU A 12 -0.24 -12.25 12.52
CA GLU A 12 0.80 -12.59 11.52
C GLU A 12 0.79 -11.64 10.29
N HIS A 13 -0.24 -10.79 10.16
CA HIS A 13 -0.52 -9.96 9.00
C HIS A 13 -0.54 -8.46 9.30
N THR A 14 -0.22 -8.07 10.54
CA THR A 14 -0.12 -6.68 10.98
C THR A 14 1.24 -6.38 11.58
N THR A 15 1.75 -5.15 11.40
CA THR A 15 3.03 -4.74 12.01
C THR A 15 2.94 -4.54 13.52
N PHE A 16 1.73 -4.47 14.07
CA PHE A 16 1.52 -4.42 15.51
C PHE A 16 1.58 -5.81 16.17
N ALA A 17 1.54 -6.88 15.34
CA ALA A 17 1.61 -8.29 15.76
C ALA A 17 0.53 -8.67 16.80
N VAL A 18 -0.65 -8.06 16.70
CA VAL A 18 -1.84 -8.39 17.46
C VAL A 18 -3.05 -8.48 16.53
N GLY A 19 -4.07 -9.21 16.95
CA GLY A 19 -5.34 -9.35 16.24
C GLY A 19 -5.85 -10.77 16.20
N GLY A 20 -7.14 -10.93 16.42
CA GLY A 20 -7.85 -12.21 16.29
C GLY A 20 -7.98 -12.63 14.82
N PRO A 21 -8.64 -13.76 14.55
CA PRO A 21 -8.62 -14.39 13.23
C PRO A 21 -9.47 -13.64 12.20
N ALA A 22 -9.05 -13.71 10.93
CA ALA A 22 -9.91 -13.47 9.79
C ALA A 22 -10.66 -14.76 9.43
N ASP A 23 -11.97 -14.71 9.18
CA ASP A 23 -12.71 -15.90 8.76
C ASP A 23 -12.10 -16.53 7.49
N VAL A 24 -11.76 -15.68 6.51
CA VAL A 24 -11.08 -16.08 5.28
C VAL A 24 -10.04 -15.01 4.93
N LEU A 25 -8.78 -15.40 4.80
CA LEU A 25 -7.73 -14.55 4.24
C LEU A 25 -7.37 -15.02 2.83
N ILE A 26 -7.37 -14.11 1.86
CA ILE A 26 -6.98 -14.37 0.47
C ILE A 26 -5.75 -13.55 0.12
N LEU A 27 -4.77 -14.20 -0.50
CA LEU A 27 -3.50 -13.64 -0.94
C LEU A 27 -3.43 -13.66 -2.49
N PRO A 28 -4.06 -12.70 -3.20
CA PRO A 28 -4.06 -12.69 -4.66
C PRO A 28 -2.69 -12.28 -5.21
N GLU A 29 -2.31 -12.84 -6.35
CA GLU A 29 -1.11 -12.44 -7.08
C GLU A 29 -1.42 -11.57 -8.30
N SER A 30 -2.70 -11.41 -8.63
CA SER A 30 -3.12 -10.65 -9.81
C SER A 30 -4.44 -9.91 -9.59
N VAL A 31 -4.64 -8.85 -10.37
CA VAL A 31 -5.90 -8.10 -10.43
C VAL A 31 -7.08 -9.02 -10.77
N LYS A 32 -6.87 -10.02 -11.64
CA LYS A 32 -7.89 -11.01 -12.01
C LYS A 32 -8.32 -11.85 -10.81
N GLU A 33 -7.36 -12.36 -10.03
CA GLU A 33 -7.65 -13.15 -8.83
C GLU A 33 -8.37 -12.31 -7.77
N MET A 34 -7.92 -11.08 -7.52
CA MET A 34 -8.60 -10.15 -6.62
C MET A 34 -10.04 -9.89 -7.06
N SER A 35 -10.28 -9.63 -8.36
CA SER A 35 -11.64 -9.42 -8.89
C SER A 35 -12.52 -10.65 -8.70
N LEU A 36 -11.97 -11.85 -8.88
CA LEU A 36 -12.69 -13.10 -8.64
C LEU A 36 -13.04 -13.28 -7.16
N ALA A 37 -12.10 -13.02 -6.25
CA ALA A 37 -12.31 -13.09 -4.81
C ALA A 37 -13.43 -12.13 -4.36
N ILE A 38 -13.41 -10.88 -4.83
CA ILE A 38 -14.45 -9.89 -4.54
C ILE A 38 -15.84 -10.35 -5.05
N ARG A 39 -15.91 -10.87 -6.28
CA ARG A 39 -17.17 -11.39 -6.84
C ARG A 39 -17.70 -12.60 -6.07
N ALA A 40 -16.81 -13.50 -5.64
CA ALA A 40 -17.19 -14.65 -4.82
C ALA A 40 -17.73 -14.21 -3.46
N ALA A 41 -17.01 -13.33 -2.75
CA ALA A 41 -17.46 -12.77 -1.48
C ALA A 41 -18.84 -12.10 -1.61
N ARG A 42 -19.05 -11.29 -2.66
CA ARG A 42 -20.33 -10.64 -2.93
C ARG A 42 -21.47 -11.63 -3.17
N ARG A 43 -21.22 -12.72 -3.92
CA ARG A 43 -22.24 -13.77 -4.15
C ARG A 43 -22.69 -14.47 -2.87
N LEU A 44 -21.80 -14.53 -1.90
CA LEU A 44 -22.03 -15.13 -0.59
C LEU A 44 -22.45 -14.11 0.47
N ASP A 45 -22.71 -12.86 0.07
CA ASP A 45 -23.03 -11.73 0.95
C ASP A 45 -22.02 -11.53 2.09
N LEU A 46 -20.74 -11.80 1.82
CA LEU A 46 -19.66 -11.63 2.80
C LEU A 46 -19.03 -10.24 2.67
N PRO A 47 -18.77 -9.55 3.80
CA PRO A 47 -18.03 -8.30 3.78
C PRO A 47 -16.59 -8.52 3.33
N VAL A 48 -16.03 -7.53 2.63
CA VAL A 48 -14.64 -7.55 2.15
C VAL A 48 -13.84 -6.44 2.81
N THR A 49 -12.73 -6.82 3.43
CA THR A 49 -11.70 -5.91 3.94
C THR A 49 -10.43 -6.09 3.11
N VAL A 50 -9.83 -4.99 2.63
CA VAL A 50 -8.56 -5.05 1.89
C VAL A 50 -7.44 -4.48 2.74
N LEU A 51 -6.35 -5.23 2.85
CA LEU A 51 -5.14 -4.85 3.56
C LEU A 51 -3.94 -4.72 2.61
N GLY A 52 -3.09 -3.73 2.88
CA GLY A 52 -1.72 -3.70 2.36
C GLY A 52 -0.77 -4.44 3.30
N GLY A 53 0.27 -3.76 3.76
CA GLY A 53 1.26 -4.31 4.71
C GLY A 53 0.81 -4.39 6.18
N GLY A 54 -0.43 -4.05 6.51
CA GLY A 54 -0.93 -4.11 7.89
C GLY A 54 -0.32 -3.10 8.86
N SER A 55 0.27 -2.00 8.36
CA SER A 55 1.04 -1.05 9.18
C SER A 55 0.24 0.14 9.73
N ASN A 56 -1.04 0.24 9.39
CA ASN A 56 -1.93 1.34 9.84
C ASN A 56 -3.29 0.78 10.31
N VAL A 57 -3.29 -0.39 10.92
CA VAL A 57 -4.49 -1.08 11.38
C VAL A 57 -4.26 -1.69 12.75
N LEU A 58 -5.32 -1.71 13.54
CA LEU A 58 -5.44 -2.47 14.77
C LEU A 58 -6.61 -3.43 14.64
N VAL A 59 -6.32 -4.71 14.63
CA VAL A 59 -7.34 -5.77 14.60
C VAL A 59 -7.62 -6.20 16.05
N ARG A 60 -8.90 -6.22 16.43
CA ARG A 60 -9.35 -6.63 17.76
C ARG A 60 -9.27 -8.16 17.92
N ASP A 61 -9.36 -8.65 19.16
CA ASP A 61 -9.34 -10.08 19.48
C ASP A 61 -10.46 -10.87 18.78
N GLY A 62 -11.62 -10.25 18.55
CA GLY A 62 -12.71 -10.84 17.77
C GLY A 62 -12.40 -11.05 16.29
N GLY A 63 -11.29 -10.54 15.81
CA GLY A 63 -10.84 -10.68 14.42
C GLY A 63 -11.67 -9.89 13.40
N ILE A 64 -11.62 -10.34 12.14
CA ILE A 64 -12.31 -9.72 11.00
C ILE A 64 -13.28 -10.73 10.40
N ARG A 65 -14.57 -10.37 10.40
CA ARG A 65 -15.62 -11.22 9.77
C ARG A 65 -15.66 -11.04 8.28
N GLY A 66 -15.89 -12.14 7.56
CA GLY A 66 -15.96 -12.20 6.10
C GLY A 66 -14.59 -12.44 5.45
N VAL A 67 -14.31 -11.76 4.35
CA VAL A 67 -13.11 -11.99 3.54
C VAL A 67 -12.12 -10.84 3.71
N VAL A 68 -10.90 -11.17 4.14
CA VAL A 68 -9.74 -10.27 4.10
C VAL A 68 -8.94 -10.57 2.82
N ILE A 69 -8.64 -9.55 2.04
CA ILE A 69 -7.76 -9.66 0.86
C ILE A 69 -6.50 -8.85 1.15
N GLN A 70 -5.35 -9.52 1.25
CA GLN A 70 -4.08 -8.87 1.51
C GLN A 70 -3.25 -8.77 0.23
N LEU A 71 -2.81 -7.54 -0.11
CA LEU A 71 -2.20 -7.23 -1.41
C LEU A 71 -0.67 -7.36 -1.44
N ASN A 72 -0.02 -7.73 -0.35
CA ASN A 72 1.44 -7.84 -0.26
C ASN A 72 2.04 -8.89 -1.22
N THR A 73 1.23 -9.83 -1.72
CA THR A 73 1.59 -10.81 -2.76
C THR A 73 1.43 -10.27 -4.18
N MET A 74 0.72 -9.15 -4.37
CA MET A 74 0.53 -8.51 -5.68
C MET A 74 1.76 -7.69 -6.08
N LYS A 75 2.80 -8.33 -6.56
CA LYS A 75 4.09 -7.73 -6.94
C LYS A 75 4.51 -8.07 -8.37
N LYS A 76 3.55 -8.08 -9.34
CA LYS A 76 3.85 -8.48 -10.72
C LYS A 76 4.37 -7.37 -11.61
N VAL A 77 4.01 -6.14 -11.33
CA VAL A 77 4.40 -4.99 -12.15
C VAL A 77 5.32 -4.11 -11.33
N LEU A 78 6.54 -3.93 -11.79
CA LEU A 78 7.48 -2.90 -11.37
C LEU A 78 8.31 -2.55 -12.60
N ALA A 79 8.01 -1.43 -13.21
CA ALA A 79 8.63 -0.99 -14.45
C ALA A 79 8.84 0.52 -14.46
N CYS A 80 9.94 0.93 -15.07
CA CYS A 80 10.27 2.33 -15.29
C CYS A 80 10.31 2.61 -16.79
N HIS A 81 9.65 3.68 -17.20
CA HIS A 81 9.73 4.22 -18.54
C HIS A 81 9.83 5.75 -18.46
N ASP A 82 10.89 6.31 -18.99
CA ASP A 82 11.24 7.72 -18.82
C ASP A 82 11.30 8.10 -17.31
N ARG A 83 10.42 9.00 -16.88
CA ARG A 83 10.32 9.46 -15.50
C ARG A 83 9.09 8.89 -14.77
N LYS A 84 8.54 7.79 -15.28
CA LYS A 84 7.36 7.15 -14.72
C LYS A 84 7.70 5.77 -14.19
N ILE A 85 7.22 5.48 -13.00
CA ILE A 85 7.26 4.15 -12.40
C ILE A 85 5.84 3.63 -12.34
N MET A 86 5.61 2.48 -12.99
CA MET A 86 4.39 1.70 -12.84
C MET A 86 4.65 0.56 -11.86
N ALA A 87 3.86 0.48 -10.79
CA ALA A 87 4.04 -0.56 -9.78
C ALA A 87 2.72 -1.12 -9.27
N SER A 88 2.72 -2.43 -8.96
CA SER A 88 1.61 -3.08 -8.25
C SER A 88 1.50 -2.58 -6.81
N ALA A 89 0.27 -2.51 -6.29
CA ALA A 89 -0.04 -1.98 -4.96
C ALA A 89 0.64 -2.73 -3.79
N GLY A 90 1.05 -3.98 -4.00
CA GLY A 90 1.69 -4.83 -2.99
C GLY A 90 3.17 -4.55 -2.74
N PHE A 91 3.85 -3.76 -3.57
CA PHE A 91 5.23 -3.39 -3.30
C PHE A 91 5.36 -2.53 -2.04
N MET A 92 6.38 -2.81 -1.23
CA MET A 92 6.69 -1.95 -0.09
C MET A 92 7.24 -0.61 -0.57
N LEU A 93 6.92 0.47 0.14
CA LEU A 93 7.41 1.81 -0.23
C LEU A 93 8.94 1.89 -0.29
N LYS A 94 9.65 1.21 0.61
CA LYS A 94 11.11 1.15 0.58
C LYS A 94 11.65 0.58 -0.74
N ASP A 95 10.99 -0.47 -1.28
CA ASP A 95 11.40 -1.12 -2.52
C ASP A 95 11.16 -0.18 -3.72
N ILE A 96 10.07 0.60 -3.70
CA ILE A 96 9.78 1.63 -4.70
C ILE A 96 10.80 2.76 -4.66
N CYS A 97 11.18 3.22 -3.45
CA CYS A 97 12.20 4.28 -3.30
C CYS A 97 13.57 3.81 -3.81
N GLN A 98 13.96 2.58 -3.49
CA GLN A 98 15.19 1.99 -3.99
C GLN A 98 15.16 1.85 -5.52
N PHE A 99 14.07 1.33 -6.09
CA PHE A 99 13.90 1.21 -7.54
C PHE A 99 13.95 2.58 -8.24
N ALA A 100 13.37 3.62 -7.64
CA ALA A 100 13.47 5.00 -8.16
C ALA A 100 14.93 5.50 -8.16
N GLN A 101 15.67 5.28 -7.07
CA GLN A 101 17.09 5.64 -6.96
C GLN A 101 17.95 4.92 -8.01
N GLU A 102 17.76 3.61 -8.21
CA GLU A 102 18.46 2.80 -9.22
C GLU A 102 18.19 3.29 -10.67
N ASN A 103 17.03 3.94 -10.89
CA ASN A 103 16.66 4.54 -12.17
C ASN A 103 16.95 6.06 -12.24
N SER A 104 17.74 6.61 -11.30
CA SER A 104 18.08 8.04 -11.24
C SER A 104 16.86 8.97 -11.17
N LEU A 105 15.83 8.57 -10.40
CA LEU A 105 14.58 9.30 -10.23
C LEU A 105 14.42 9.79 -8.79
N THR A 106 14.19 11.11 -8.64
CA THR A 106 14.01 11.81 -7.36
C THR A 106 12.56 12.26 -7.17
N GLY A 107 12.13 12.44 -5.92
CA GLY A 107 10.85 12.99 -5.51
C GLY A 107 10.02 12.06 -4.61
N ILE A 108 10.45 10.80 -4.41
CA ILE A 108 9.76 9.83 -3.53
C ILE A 108 10.58 9.47 -2.28
N GLU A 109 11.72 10.09 -2.03
CA GLU A 109 12.62 9.78 -0.91
C GLU A 109 11.92 9.91 0.45
N PHE A 110 10.93 10.80 0.56
CA PHE A 110 10.12 10.99 1.78
C PHE A 110 9.45 9.69 2.26
N ALA A 111 9.20 8.77 1.33
CA ALA A 111 8.48 7.53 1.59
C ALA A 111 9.38 6.36 2.05
N CYS A 112 10.73 6.48 1.94
CA CYS A 112 11.66 5.37 2.18
C CYS A 112 11.54 4.75 3.59
N GLY A 113 11.20 5.56 4.58
CA GLY A 113 11.01 5.12 5.96
C GLY A 113 9.55 4.85 6.35
N ILE A 114 8.57 5.11 5.51
CA ILE A 114 7.17 4.84 5.83
C ILE A 114 6.92 3.33 5.71
N PRO A 115 6.49 2.64 6.79
CA PRO A 115 6.14 1.24 6.70
C PRO A 115 4.83 1.08 5.92
N GLY A 116 4.76 0.07 5.08
CA GLY A 116 3.56 -0.26 4.33
C GLY A 116 3.77 -0.36 2.83
N THR A 117 2.71 -0.74 2.15
CA THR A 117 2.69 -0.94 0.70
C THR A 117 2.30 0.33 -0.04
N LEU A 118 2.65 0.39 -1.33
CA LEU A 118 2.30 1.49 -2.23
C LEU A 118 0.79 1.73 -2.28
N GLY A 119 -0.03 0.66 -2.37
CA GLY A 119 -1.49 0.79 -2.38
C GLY A 119 -2.04 1.39 -1.09
N GLY A 120 -1.53 0.96 0.07
CA GLY A 120 -1.89 1.52 1.37
C GLY A 120 -1.47 2.98 1.51
N ALA A 121 -0.30 3.33 0.97
CA ALA A 121 0.18 4.71 0.97
C ALA A 121 -0.70 5.64 0.12
N VAL A 122 -1.13 5.19 -1.06
CA VAL A 122 -2.07 5.94 -1.90
C VAL A 122 -3.42 6.07 -1.22
N PHE A 123 -3.93 5.00 -0.61
CA PHE A 123 -5.20 5.02 0.13
C PHE A 123 -5.21 6.10 1.22
N MET A 124 -4.10 6.25 1.95
CA MET A 124 -3.95 7.21 3.06
C MET A 124 -3.35 8.55 2.63
N ASN A 125 -3.03 8.80 1.37
CA ASN A 125 -2.16 9.91 0.97
C ASN A 125 -0.98 10.04 1.93
N ALA A 126 -0.24 8.94 2.11
CA ALA A 126 0.82 8.87 3.11
C ALA A 126 1.90 9.92 2.84
N GLY A 127 2.39 10.54 3.89
CA GLY A 127 3.41 11.57 3.80
C GLY A 127 4.29 11.63 5.04
N ALA A 128 5.51 12.12 4.83
CA ALA A 128 6.51 12.39 5.85
C ALA A 128 7.49 13.46 5.33
N TYR A 129 8.10 14.24 6.21
CA TYR A 129 9.17 15.17 5.86
C TYR A 129 8.81 16.09 4.67
N ASP A 130 7.63 16.73 4.75
CA ASP A 130 7.07 17.67 3.76
C ASP A 130 6.77 17.06 2.38
N GLY A 131 6.88 15.74 2.23
CA GLY A 131 6.46 15.00 1.05
C GLY A 131 5.20 14.16 1.31
N GLU A 132 4.37 13.96 0.29
CA GLU A 132 3.20 13.08 0.34
C GLU A 132 2.90 12.45 -1.03
N MET A 133 2.10 11.37 -1.04
CA MET A 133 1.82 10.61 -2.27
C MET A 133 1.17 11.46 -3.36
N SER A 134 0.36 12.45 -3.01
CA SER A 134 -0.27 13.38 -3.97
C SER A 134 0.73 14.13 -4.85
N HIS A 135 1.97 14.33 -4.38
CA HIS A 135 3.01 15.03 -5.14
C HIS A 135 3.60 14.20 -6.29
N VAL A 136 3.45 12.88 -6.23
CA VAL A 136 4.14 11.96 -7.16
C VAL A 136 3.20 11.00 -7.89
N VAL A 137 1.99 10.75 -7.38
CA VAL A 137 1.02 9.85 -8.02
C VAL A 137 0.37 10.54 -9.20
N SER A 138 0.52 9.98 -10.39
CA SER A 138 -0.10 10.47 -11.62
C SER A 138 -1.35 9.71 -12.02
N ARG A 139 -1.40 8.40 -11.73
CA ARG A 139 -2.52 7.54 -12.09
C ARG A 139 -2.67 6.38 -11.13
N VAL A 140 -3.91 5.96 -10.88
CA VAL A 140 -4.23 4.80 -10.03
C VAL A 140 -5.22 3.90 -10.74
N ARG A 141 -4.94 2.60 -10.75
CA ARG A 141 -5.87 1.55 -11.17
C ARG A 141 -6.47 0.87 -9.96
N THR A 142 -7.77 0.62 -9.99
CA THR A 142 -8.53 0.07 -8.87
C THR A 142 -9.38 -1.12 -9.28
N VAL A 143 -9.81 -1.89 -8.28
CA VAL A 143 -10.91 -2.85 -8.38
C VAL A 143 -12.03 -2.36 -7.45
N ASN A 144 -13.26 -2.26 -7.95
CA ASN A 144 -14.41 -1.85 -7.14
C ASN A 144 -15.06 -3.04 -6.40
N SER A 145 -16.05 -2.76 -5.57
CA SER A 145 -16.80 -3.75 -4.80
C SER A 145 -17.61 -4.76 -5.65
N THR A 146 -17.68 -4.58 -6.96
CA THR A 146 -18.30 -5.53 -7.90
C THR A 146 -17.26 -6.34 -8.69
N GLY A 147 -15.96 -6.11 -8.43
CA GLY A 147 -14.86 -6.72 -9.17
C GLY A 147 -14.61 -6.07 -10.54
N GLY A 148 -15.18 -4.90 -10.81
CA GLY A 148 -14.90 -4.07 -12.00
C GLY A 148 -13.58 -3.31 -11.83
N VAL A 149 -12.84 -3.13 -12.93
CA VAL A 149 -11.55 -2.41 -12.94
C VAL A 149 -11.76 -1.00 -13.47
N HIS A 150 -11.21 -0.01 -12.77
CA HIS A 150 -11.26 1.41 -13.13
C HIS A 150 -9.87 2.03 -13.09
N THR A 151 -9.71 3.16 -13.77
CA THR A 151 -8.46 3.94 -13.76
C THR A 151 -8.78 5.40 -13.54
N TYR A 152 -7.99 6.06 -12.69
CA TYR A 152 -8.16 7.47 -12.33
C TYR A 152 -6.83 8.20 -12.48
N ASP A 153 -6.86 9.35 -13.13
CA ASP A 153 -5.73 10.28 -13.19
C ASP A 153 -5.71 11.20 -11.95
N ALA A 154 -4.56 11.77 -11.65
CA ALA A 154 -4.27 12.55 -10.44
C ALA A 154 -5.37 13.54 -10.00
N PRO A 155 -6.00 14.36 -10.87
CA PRO A 155 -7.05 15.30 -10.44
C PRO A 155 -8.27 14.63 -9.81
N ASN A 156 -8.51 13.35 -10.14
CA ASN A 156 -9.67 12.59 -9.71
C ASN A 156 -9.41 11.72 -8.46
N LEU A 157 -8.22 11.80 -7.85
CA LEU A 157 -7.82 10.99 -6.71
C LEU A 157 -8.29 11.56 -5.36
N GLY A 158 -8.73 12.84 -5.33
CA GLY A 158 -9.30 13.49 -4.16
C GLY A 158 -8.38 13.51 -2.96
N PHE A 159 -7.07 13.68 -3.19
CA PHE A 159 -6.09 13.73 -2.13
C PHE A 159 -6.26 14.97 -1.24
N SER A 160 -6.16 14.74 0.06
CA SER A 160 -6.03 15.77 1.09
C SER A 160 -5.27 15.18 2.28
N TYR A 161 -5.08 15.92 3.36
CA TYR A 161 -4.32 15.43 4.51
C TYR A 161 -4.87 14.10 5.03
N ARG A 162 -4.06 13.03 4.91
CA ARG A 162 -4.39 11.65 5.28
C ARG A 162 -5.67 11.10 4.64
N GLN A 163 -6.05 11.61 3.48
CA GLN A 163 -7.26 11.19 2.77
C GLN A 163 -7.02 10.99 1.27
N SER A 164 -7.79 10.08 0.71
CA SER A 164 -8.00 9.91 -0.73
C SER A 164 -9.47 9.55 -0.99
N ARG A 165 -9.91 9.63 -2.26
CA ARG A 165 -11.25 9.20 -2.66
C ARG A 165 -11.56 7.75 -2.29
N PHE A 166 -10.54 6.90 -2.24
CA PHE A 166 -10.68 5.45 -2.03
C PHE A 166 -11.21 5.09 -0.65
N GLN A 167 -11.08 5.96 0.35
CA GLN A 167 -11.67 5.78 1.67
C GLN A 167 -13.21 5.83 1.65
N LYS A 168 -13.82 6.45 0.64
CA LYS A 168 -15.26 6.62 0.52
C LYS A 168 -15.88 5.81 -0.62
N SER A 169 -15.10 5.48 -1.66
CA SER A 169 -15.62 4.91 -2.92
C SER A 169 -15.78 3.38 -2.91
N LYS A 170 -15.33 2.67 -1.87
CA LYS A 170 -15.25 1.20 -1.84
C LYS A 170 -14.49 0.62 -3.04
N GLU A 171 -13.44 1.31 -3.45
CA GLU A 171 -12.52 0.90 -4.50
C GLU A 171 -11.15 0.62 -3.90
N PHE A 172 -10.50 -0.41 -4.38
CA PHE A 172 -9.24 -0.92 -3.84
C PHE A 172 -8.12 -0.70 -4.84
N VAL A 173 -7.07 -0.02 -4.43
CA VAL A 173 -5.91 0.29 -5.26
C VAL A 173 -5.15 -0.99 -5.59
N VAL A 174 -4.86 -1.23 -6.88
CA VAL A 174 -4.16 -2.43 -7.36
C VAL A 174 -2.88 -2.13 -8.12
N GLU A 175 -2.81 -1.01 -8.82
CA GLU A 175 -1.61 -0.53 -9.52
C GLU A 175 -1.55 1.00 -9.43
N VAL A 176 -0.33 1.54 -9.41
CA VAL A 176 -0.07 2.97 -9.27
C VAL A 176 1.00 3.38 -10.29
N GLU A 177 0.76 4.47 -10.99
CA GLU A 177 1.76 5.17 -11.78
C GLU A 177 2.25 6.39 -10.98
N LEU A 178 3.56 6.47 -10.81
CA LEU A 178 4.26 7.60 -10.22
C LEU A 178 4.95 8.39 -11.33
N THR A 179 4.91 9.72 -11.26
CA THR A 179 5.70 10.60 -12.12
C THR A 179 6.74 11.31 -11.26
N LEU A 180 8.00 11.06 -11.55
CA LEU A 180 9.14 11.55 -10.79
C LEU A 180 10.01 12.50 -11.64
N ARG A 181 11.11 12.99 -11.08
CA ARG A 181 12.07 13.85 -11.76
C ARG A 181 13.41 13.13 -11.88
N SER A 182 14.20 13.46 -12.88
CA SER A 182 15.58 12.98 -12.96
C SER A 182 16.42 13.60 -11.83
N GLY A 183 17.31 12.81 -11.23
CA GLY A 183 18.19 13.25 -10.16
C GLY A 183 19.50 12.44 -10.13
N ASP A 184 20.48 12.91 -9.36
CA ASP A 184 21.72 12.17 -9.13
C ASP A 184 21.48 11.02 -8.14
N PRO A 185 21.78 9.76 -8.50
CA PRO A 185 21.57 8.60 -7.61
C PRO A 185 22.27 8.71 -6.26
N LYS A 186 23.43 9.39 -6.18
CA LYS A 186 24.16 9.59 -4.93
C LYS A 186 23.46 10.60 -4.02
N GLU A 187 22.92 11.68 -4.59
CA GLU A 187 22.15 12.66 -3.84
C GLU A 187 20.82 12.06 -3.34
N ILE A 188 20.15 11.25 -4.18
CA ILE A 188 18.92 10.52 -3.81
C ILE A 188 19.21 9.59 -2.64
N GLN A 189 20.29 8.78 -2.72
CA GLN A 189 20.68 7.88 -1.64
C GLN A 189 21.01 8.64 -0.36
N ALA A 190 21.81 9.70 -0.44
CA ALA A 190 22.14 10.53 0.70
C ALA A 190 20.90 11.13 1.37
N ARG A 191 19.90 11.54 0.58
CA ARG A 191 18.61 12.02 1.08
C ARG A 191 17.83 10.93 1.80
N MET A 192 17.74 9.73 1.23
CA MET A 192 17.08 8.59 1.87
C MET A 192 17.74 8.21 3.20
N ASP A 193 19.07 8.19 3.22
CA ASP A 193 19.85 7.88 4.44
C ASP A 193 19.61 8.93 5.55
N ASP A 194 19.63 10.22 5.21
CA ASP A 194 19.30 11.31 6.14
C ASP A 194 17.90 11.14 6.74
N LEU A 195 16.88 10.89 5.90
CA LEU A 195 15.52 10.70 6.35
C LEU A 195 15.35 9.45 7.25
N MET A 196 16.04 8.37 6.91
CA MET A 196 16.04 7.15 7.74
C MET A 196 16.73 7.38 9.09
N ASN A 197 17.85 8.12 9.12
CA ASN A 197 18.57 8.45 10.35
C ASN A 197 17.71 9.35 11.27
N ARG A 198 17.05 10.36 10.72
CA ARG A 198 16.08 11.19 11.45
C ARG A 198 14.92 10.37 12.02
N ARG A 199 14.48 9.34 11.29
CA ARG A 199 13.42 8.46 11.76
C ARG A 199 13.89 7.58 12.90
N ARG A 200 15.06 6.93 12.76
CA ARG A 200 15.66 6.09 13.82
C ARG A 200 15.91 6.86 15.12
N SER A 201 16.29 8.13 15.02
CA SER A 201 16.53 8.96 16.22
C SER A 201 15.25 9.34 16.97
N LYS A 202 14.07 9.22 16.34
CA LYS A 202 12.78 9.66 16.91
C LYS A 202 11.80 8.52 17.18
N GLN A 203 11.99 7.35 16.59
CA GLN A 203 11.03 6.23 16.66
C GLN A 203 11.76 4.91 16.94
N PRO A 204 11.25 4.06 17.83
CA PRO A 204 11.79 2.74 18.11
C PRO A 204 11.35 1.77 16.98
N LEU A 205 12.08 1.80 15.85
CA LEU A 205 11.70 1.05 14.62
C LEU A 205 11.74 -0.47 14.79
N GLU A 206 12.37 -0.96 15.87
CA GLU A 206 12.50 -2.38 16.19
C GLU A 206 11.30 -2.92 16.95
N MET A 207 10.40 -2.04 17.42
CA MET A 207 9.20 -2.44 18.15
C MET A 207 8.00 -2.56 17.22
N HIS A 208 7.09 -3.45 17.60
CA HIS A 208 5.79 -3.57 16.93
C HIS A 208 5.00 -2.27 17.01
N SER A 209 4.40 -1.86 15.89
CA SER A 209 3.69 -0.59 15.81
C SER A 209 2.52 -0.67 14.84
N ALA A 210 1.40 -0.03 15.21
CA ALA A 210 0.24 0.17 14.34
C ALA A 210 0.27 1.52 13.60
N GLY A 211 1.39 2.25 13.65
CA GLY A 211 1.57 3.58 13.10
C GLY A 211 1.52 4.69 14.16
N SER A 212 1.61 5.94 13.70
CA SER A 212 1.51 7.11 14.58
C SER A 212 0.04 7.46 14.83
N THR A 213 -0.31 7.64 16.09
CA THR A 213 -1.63 8.15 16.55
C THR A 213 -1.49 9.60 16.99
N PHE A 214 -2.50 10.40 16.69
CA PHE A 214 -2.58 11.82 17.06
C PHE A 214 -3.81 12.06 17.94
#